data_c5ab7df5f54a48227293434e4c1a8d2b
#
_entry.id   c5ab7df5f54a48227293434e4c1a8d2b
#
_cell.length_a   1.000
_cell.length_b   1.000
_cell.length_c   1.000
_cell.angle_alpha   90.00
_cell.angle_beta   90.00
_cell.angle_gamma   90.00
#
_symmetry.space_group_name_H-M   'P 1'
#
loop_
_entity.id
_entity.type
_entity.pdbx_description
1 polymer ?
#
loop_
_entity_poly.entity_id
_entity_poly.type
_entity_poly.pdbx_seq_one_letter_code
_entity_poly.pdbx_strand_id
1 'polypeptide(L)'
;GASRDELAPEYIEKTIRHLPHGLHELAALEKKRDEMQKVYDAADEQKRLHMHNDLTAAKKAANDAYLNIVNVIGGFITAKDLGPVMKIFSERHDRCCDLHKAIEKRAPVKLDYDEEAFKLSKLKAGERGYDSRKGKLDKLAEKVAEHDKLVEAARAEIAKVDARIDAMRAKYAADPEFQKHEALLDNGIDLARLTYPEVRTLRSQMQYIFQDPYSSLNPRMTVANIIGEGLLAHKYCKKANERMHEEILQTMEDC
;
A
#
# COMPACT_ATOMS: atom_id res chain seq x y z
N GLY A 1 6.86 8.55 1.61
CA GLY A 1 5.56 8.03 1.19
C GLY A 1 5.05 7.00 2.17
N ALA A 2 3.77 6.68 2.13
CA ALA A 2 3.19 5.64 2.97
C ALA A 2 3.75 4.26 2.57
N SER A 3 3.98 3.39 3.55
CA SER A 3 4.50 2.04 3.32
C SER A 3 3.41 1.11 2.75
N ARG A 4 3.83 -0.04 2.18
CA ARG A 4 2.90 -1.11 1.74
C ARG A 4 1.92 -1.49 2.86
N ASP A 5 2.40 -1.59 4.07
CA ASP A 5 1.64 -2.02 5.23
C ASP A 5 0.57 -1.00 5.66
N GLU A 6 0.81 0.30 5.40
CA GLU A 6 -0.17 1.35 5.63
C GLU A 6 -1.24 1.41 4.53
N LEU A 7 -0.85 1.11 3.28
CA LEU A 7 -1.74 1.23 2.11
C LEU A 7 -2.54 -0.03 1.82
N ALA A 8 -1.94 -1.19 1.98
CA ALA A 8 -2.53 -2.47 1.60
C ALA A 8 -2.18 -3.60 2.59
N PRO A 9 -2.62 -3.52 3.86
CA PRO A 9 -2.33 -4.52 4.87
C PRO A 9 -2.84 -5.92 4.49
N GLU A 10 -3.98 -6.02 3.81
CA GLU A 10 -4.57 -7.28 3.35
C GLU A 10 -3.69 -8.02 2.32
N TYR A 11 -2.84 -7.31 1.60
CA TYR A 11 -1.91 -7.90 0.64
C TYR A 11 -0.97 -8.92 1.29
N ILE A 12 -0.46 -8.60 2.48
CA ILE A 12 0.43 -9.47 3.25
C ILE A 12 -0.36 -10.62 3.87
N GLU A 13 -1.52 -10.32 4.47
CA GLU A 13 -2.33 -11.32 5.17
C GLU A 13 -2.74 -12.49 4.26
N LYS A 14 -3.11 -12.22 3.03
CA LYS A 14 -3.44 -13.28 2.05
C LYS A 14 -2.32 -14.29 1.90
N THR A 15 -1.07 -13.83 1.81
CA THR A 15 0.09 -14.72 1.70
C THR A 15 0.32 -15.48 3.01
N ILE A 16 0.25 -14.81 4.16
CA ILE A 16 0.53 -15.43 5.46
C ILE A 16 -0.54 -16.43 5.87
N ARG A 17 -1.83 -16.10 5.71
CA ARG A 17 -2.95 -16.98 6.07
C ARG A 17 -2.92 -18.30 5.31
N HIS A 18 -2.51 -18.27 4.05
CA HIS A 18 -2.48 -19.42 3.16
C HIS A 18 -1.07 -19.96 2.91
N LEU A 19 -0.08 -19.57 3.73
CA LEU A 19 1.32 -19.90 3.52
C LEU A 19 1.59 -21.41 3.32
N PRO A 20 1.04 -22.34 4.13
CA PRO A 20 1.24 -23.78 3.92
C PRO A 20 0.66 -24.26 2.58
N HIS A 21 -0.49 -23.73 2.18
CA HIS A 21 -1.10 -24.05 0.88
C HIS A 21 -0.26 -23.47 -0.27
N GLY A 22 0.18 -22.22 -0.16
CA GLY A 22 1.04 -21.58 -1.16
C GLY A 22 2.36 -22.32 -1.37
N LEU A 23 2.98 -22.82 -0.31
CA LEU A 23 4.20 -23.65 -0.41
C LEU A 23 3.93 -25.01 -1.07
N HIS A 24 2.80 -25.63 -0.78
CA HIS A 24 2.41 -26.87 -1.46
C HIS A 24 2.13 -26.65 -2.95
N GLU A 25 1.45 -25.55 -3.29
CA GLU A 25 1.21 -25.13 -4.67
C GLU A 25 2.52 -24.83 -5.41
N LEU A 26 3.44 -24.11 -4.78
CA LEU A 26 4.77 -23.83 -5.32
C LEU A 26 5.50 -25.13 -5.64
N ALA A 27 5.55 -26.07 -4.70
CA ALA A 27 6.22 -27.38 -4.93
C ALA A 27 5.59 -28.16 -6.10
N ALA A 28 4.27 -28.10 -6.26
CA ALA A 28 3.57 -28.75 -7.39
C ALA A 28 3.90 -28.07 -8.73
N LEU A 29 3.97 -26.73 -8.75
CA LEU A 29 4.33 -25.97 -9.95
C LEU A 29 5.79 -26.16 -10.34
N GLU A 30 6.69 -26.21 -9.36
CA GLU A 30 8.11 -26.50 -9.60
C GLU A 30 8.31 -27.91 -10.18
N LYS A 31 7.63 -28.90 -9.60
CA LYS A 31 7.65 -30.27 -10.14
C LYS A 31 7.16 -30.31 -11.59
N LYS A 32 6.03 -29.67 -11.89
CA LYS A 32 5.50 -29.59 -13.26
C LYS A 32 6.47 -28.90 -14.21
N ARG A 33 7.07 -27.79 -13.82
CA ARG A 33 8.12 -27.09 -14.58
C ARG A 33 9.29 -28.00 -14.91
N ASP A 34 9.80 -28.72 -13.90
CA ASP A 34 10.97 -29.58 -14.04
C ASP A 34 10.68 -30.81 -14.92
N GLU A 35 9.49 -31.40 -14.82
CA GLU A 35 9.03 -32.47 -15.70
C GLU A 35 8.91 -31.98 -17.15
N MET A 36 8.30 -30.81 -17.37
CA MET A 36 8.19 -30.20 -18.69
C MET A 36 9.57 -29.84 -19.29
N GLN A 37 10.49 -29.32 -18.45
CA GLN A 37 11.86 -29.02 -18.88
C GLN A 37 12.58 -30.27 -19.34
N LYS A 38 12.49 -31.38 -18.60
CA LYS A 38 13.11 -32.68 -19.00
C LYS A 38 12.58 -33.18 -20.36
N VAL A 39 11.26 -33.08 -20.57
CA VAL A 39 10.65 -33.48 -21.86
C VAL A 39 11.10 -32.57 -23.00
N TYR A 40 11.17 -31.25 -22.73
CA TYR A 40 11.65 -30.27 -23.71
C TYR A 40 13.11 -30.52 -24.13
N ASP A 41 13.99 -30.81 -23.15
CA ASP A 41 15.42 -31.07 -23.42
C ASP A 41 15.65 -32.32 -24.22
N ALA A 42 14.79 -33.33 -24.05
CA ALA A 42 14.82 -34.59 -24.79
C ALA A 42 14.11 -34.55 -26.17
N ALA A 43 13.37 -33.47 -26.47
CA ALA A 43 12.56 -33.34 -27.67
C ALA A 43 13.38 -32.88 -28.89
N ASP A 44 12.92 -33.25 -30.09
CA ASP A 44 13.40 -32.72 -31.37
C ASP A 44 12.99 -31.22 -31.55
N GLU A 45 13.57 -30.58 -32.57
CA GLU A 45 13.38 -29.12 -32.79
C GLU A 45 11.92 -28.76 -33.08
N GLN A 46 11.16 -29.58 -33.80
CA GLN A 46 9.75 -29.31 -34.07
C GLN A 46 8.90 -29.39 -32.80
N LYS A 47 9.13 -30.41 -31.98
CA LYS A 47 8.43 -30.55 -30.70
C LYS A 47 8.79 -29.45 -29.73
N ARG A 48 10.06 -29.02 -29.68
CA ARG A 48 10.50 -27.87 -28.86
C ARG A 48 9.74 -26.60 -29.23
N LEU A 49 9.55 -26.33 -30.52
CA LEU A 49 8.80 -25.17 -30.97
C LEU A 49 7.35 -25.16 -30.44
N HIS A 50 6.68 -26.32 -30.50
CA HIS A 50 5.31 -26.47 -29.99
C HIS A 50 5.22 -26.34 -28.45
N MET A 51 6.22 -26.88 -27.74
CA MET A 51 6.23 -26.89 -26.26
C MET A 51 6.78 -25.61 -25.64
N HIS A 52 7.38 -24.73 -26.42
CA HIS A 52 8.07 -23.53 -25.91
C HIS A 52 7.16 -22.61 -25.08
N ASN A 53 5.96 -22.34 -25.58
CA ASN A 53 5.00 -21.49 -24.91
C ASN A 53 4.51 -22.11 -23.61
N ASP A 54 4.22 -23.40 -23.59
CA ASP A 54 3.75 -24.12 -22.41
C ASP A 54 4.83 -24.18 -21.32
N LEU A 55 6.08 -24.46 -21.72
CA LEU A 55 7.22 -24.45 -20.80
C LEU A 55 7.45 -23.05 -20.22
N THR A 56 7.37 -22.01 -21.06
CA THR A 56 7.52 -20.62 -20.61
C THR A 56 6.41 -20.24 -19.63
N ALA A 57 5.17 -20.65 -19.90
CA ALA A 57 4.06 -20.45 -18.99
C ALA A 57 4.24 -21.19 -17.65
N ALA A 58 4.73 -22.43 -17.67
CA ALA A 58 5.02 -23.20 -16.47
C ALA A 58 6.16 -22.56 -15.63
N LYS A 59 7.23 -22.11 -16.29
CA LYS A 59 8.32 -21.37 -15.63
C LYS A 59 7.82 -20.09 -14.97
N LYS A 60 7.00 -19.32 -15.68
CA LYS A 60 6.41 -18.10 -15.16
C LYS A 60 5.52 -18.39 -13.96
N ALA A 61 4.61 -19.38 -14.04
CA ALA A 61 3.71 -19.72 -12.95
C ALA A 61 4.47 -20.14 -11.67
N ALA A 62 5.52 -20.97 -11.80
CA ALA A 62 6.34 -21.36 -10.66
C ALA A 62 7.10 -20.17 -10.06
N ASN A 63 7.65 -19.28 -10.90
CA ASN A 63 8.35 -18.08 -10.44
C ASN A 63 7.40 -17.11 -9.75
N ASP A 64 6.20 -16.88 -10.30
CA ASP A 64 5.21 -15.98 -9.71
C ASP A 64 4.74 -16.51 -8.34
N ALA A 65 4.48 -17.82 -8.21
CA ALA A 65 4.14 -18.45 -6.95
C ALA A 65 5.27 -18.30 -5.91
N TYR A 66 6.52 -18.51 -6.32
CA TYR A 66 7.70 -18.31 -5.47
C TYR A 66 7.84 -16.85 -5.01
N LEU A 67 7.79 -15.89 -5.92
CA LEU A 67 7.91 -14.47 -5.60
C LEU A 67 6.76 -13.99 -4.70
N ASN A 68 5.56 -14.52 -4.87
CA ASN A 68 4.41 -14.21 -4.02
C ASN A 68 4.65 -14.55 -2.54
N ILE A 69 5.48 -15.54 -2.26
CA ILE A 69 5.82 -15.96 -0.90
C ILE A 69 7.07 -15.21 -0.43
N VAL A 70 8.15 -15.25 -1.21
CA VAL A 70 9.45 -14.72 -0.78
C VAL A 70 9.44 -13.21 -0.60
N ASN A 71 8.66 -12.48 -1.40
CA ASN A 71 8.51 -11.02 -1.25
C ASN A 71 7.84 -10.60 0.07
N VAL A 72 7.17 -11.54 0.75
CA VAL A 72 6.52 -11.28 2.05
C VAL A 72 7.37 -11.75 3.22
N ILE A 73 7.87 -13.00 3.17
CA ILE A 73 8.55 -13.63 4.31
C ILE A 73 10.07 -13.72 4.13
N GLY A 74 10.60 -13.36 2.95
CA GLY A 74 12.04 -13.40 2.67
C GLY A 74 12.66 -14.79 2.91
N GLY A 75 13.79 -14.80 3.58
CA GLY A 75 14.55 -16.01 3.90
C GLY A 75 13.80 -17.02 4.77
N PHE A 76 12.72 -16.62 5.44
CA PHE A 76 11.91 -17.56 6.26
C PHE A 76 11.23 -18.66 5.44
N ILE A 77 11.23 -18.58 4.11
CA ILE A 77 10.78 -19.69 3.25
C ILE A 77 11.58 -20.98 3.51
N THR A 78 12.82 -20.87 4.00
CA THR A 78 13.69 -22.01 4.35
C THR A 78 13.43 -22.57 5.75
N ALA A 79 12.55 -21.95 6.54
CA ALA A 79 12.29 -22.33 7.91
C ALA A 79 11.67 -23.74 7.99
N LYS A 80 12.22 -24.61 8.85
CA LYS A 80 11.69 -25.96 9.09
C LYS A 80 10.30 -25.95 9.75
N ASP A 81 10.07 -24.95 10.60
CA ASP A 81 8.78 -24.72 11.27
C ASP A 81 8.27 -23.33 10.92
N LEU A 82 7.17 -23.29 10.20
CA LEU A 82 6.51 -22.07 9.76
C LEU A 82 5.52 -21.50 10.80
N GLY A 83 5.18 -22.25 11.82
CA GLY A 83 4.23 -21.81 12.84
C GLY A 83 4.62 -20.49 13.51
N PRO A 84 5.83 -20.35 14.04
CA PRO A 84 6.32 -19.09 14.60
C PRO A 84 6.35 -17.94 13.59
N VAL A 85 6.73 -18.23 12.32
CA VAL A 85 6.77 -17.24 11.24
C VAL A 85 5.35 -16.73 10.95
N MET A 86 4.41 -17.63 10.71
CA MET A 86 3.01 -17.26 10.46
C MET A 86 2.43 -16.43 11.62
N LYS A 87 2.70 -16.82 12.86
CA LYS A 87 2.19 -16.14 14.06
C LYS A 87 2.70 -14.69 14.14
N ILE A 88 3.99 -14.47 13.96
CA ILE A 88 4.58 -13.12 14.10
C ILE A 88 4.17 -12.20 12.95
N PHE A 89 4.07 -12.72 11.72
CA PHE A 89 3.59 -11.93 10.56
C PHE A 89 2.09 -11.64 10.64
N SER A 90 1.26 -12.56 11.16
CA SER A 90 -0.15 -12.28 11.45
C SER A 90 -0.32 -11.21 12.53
N GLU A 91 0.49 -11.27 13.60
CA GLU A 91 0.52 -10.21 14.62
C GLU A 91 0.89 -8.85 14.02
N ARG A 92 1.90 -8.83 13.13
CA ARG A 92 2.30 -7.63 12.40
C ARG A 92 1.16 -7.07 11.55
N HIS A 93 0.48 -7.93 10.80
CA HIS A 93 -0.69 -7.55 10.01
C HIS A 93 -1.79 -6.91 10.87
N ASP A 94 -2.12 -7.51 12.02
CA ASP A 94 -3.13 -6.97 12.94
C ASP A 94 -2.76 -5.55 13.40
N ARG A 95 -1.47 -5.29 13.71
CA ARG A 95 -0.98 -3.95 14.06
C ARG A 95 -1.05 -2.97 12.88
N CYS A 96 -0.79 -3.43 11.66
CA CYS A 96 -0.96 -2.60 10.46
C CYS A 96 -2.44 -2.24 10.23
N CYS A 97 -3.36 -3.16 10.46
CA CYS A 97 -4.80 -2.89 10.44
C CYS A 97 -5.23 -1.87 11.50
N ASP A 98 -4.66 -1.94 12.71
CA ASP A 98 -4.94 -0.97 13.78
C ASP A 98 -4.42 0.42 13.41
N LEU A 99 -3.22 0.51 12.82
CA LEU A 99 -2.68 1.77 12.27
C LEU A 99 -3.60 2.34 11.17
N HIS A 100 -4.02 1.51 10.22
CA HIS A 100 -4.93 1.92 9.15
C HIS A 100 -6.22 2.52 9.71
N LYS A 101 -6.87 1.84 10.68
CA LYS A 101 -8.06 2.35 11.38
C LYS A 101 -7.81 3.67 12.11
N ALA A 102 -6.64 3.85 12.72
CA ALA A 102 -6.28 5.09 13.40
C ALA A 102 -6.15 6.25 12.40
N ILE A 103 -5.49 6.02 11.25
CA ILE A 103 -5.36 7.00 10.16
C ILE A 103 -6.73 7.37 9.59
N GLU A 104 -7.61 6.38 9.32
CA GLU A 104 -8.96 6.64 8.82
C GLU A 104 -9.79 7.49 9.79
N LYS A 105 -9.69 7.25 11.10
CA LYS A 105 -10.39 8.06 12.12
C LYS A 105 -9.82 9.47 12.24
N ARG A 106 -8.52 9.64 12.04
CA ARG A 106 -7.85 10.96 12.06
C ARG A 106 -8.28 11.84 10.88
N ALA A 107 -8.41 11.26 9.69
CA ALA A 107 -8.61 12.01 8.44
C ALA A 107 -9.79 13.01 8.47
N PRO A 108 -11.02 12.64 8.90
CA PRO A 108 -12.15 13.58 8.96
C PRO A 108 -11.94 14.71 9.99
N VAL A 109 -11.28 14.41 11.11
CA VAL A 109 -11.01 15.41 12.16
C VAL A 109 -9.99 16.43 11.67
N LYS A 110 -8.95 15.97 10.96
CA LYS A 110 -7.96 16.84 10.34
C LYS A 110 -8.58 17.71 9.27
N LEU A 111 -9.47 17.17 8.44
CA LEU A 111 -10.18 17.94 7.42
C LEU A 111 -11.07 19.03 8.04
N ASP A 112 -11.75 18.74 9.18
CA ASP A 112 -12.53 19.73 9.93
C ASP A 112 -11.65 20.86 10.47
N TYR A 113 -10.47 20.49 11.01
CA TYR A 113 -9.48 21.44 11.47
C TYR A 113 -9.00 22.37 10.34
N ASP A 114 -8.64 21.81 9.20
CA ASP A 114 -8.13 22.57 8.06
C ASP A 114 -9.19 23.53 7.50
N GLU A 115 -10.47 23.12 7.45
CA GLU A 115 -11.56 24.00 7.05
C GLU A 115 -11.82 25.14 8.05
N GLU A 116 -11.74 24.91 9.35
CA GLU A 116 -11.90 25.98 10.35
C GLU A 116 -10.67 26.88 10.40
N ALA A 117 -9.46 26.35 10.23
CA ALA A 117 -8.24 27.14 10.11
C ALA A 117 -8.32 28.10 8.90
N PHE A 118 -8.78 27.61 7.76
CA PHE A 118 -9.00 28.44 6.58
C PHE A 118 -10.01 29.57 6.85
N LYS A 119 -11.15 29.27 7.46
CA LYS A 119 -12.16 30.28 7.79
C LYS A 119 -11.65 31.32 8.81
N LEU A 120 -10.78 30.91 9.73
CA LEU A 120 -10.17 31.81 10.69
C LEU A 120 -9.14 32.73 10.01
N SER A 121 -8.37 32.21 9.03
CA SER A 121 -7.38 33.02 8.30
C SER A 121 -7.98 34.18 7.50
N LYS A 122 -9.29 34.12 7.18
CA LYS A 122 -10.03 35.19 6.52
C LYS A 122 -10.52 36.30 7.47
N LEU A 123 -10.38 36.12 8.79
CA LEU A 123 -10.80 37.08 9.79
C LEU A 123 -9.60 37.73 10.46
N LYS A 124 -9.71 39.03 10.79
CA LYS A 124 -8.72 39.73 11.61
C LYS A 124 -9.05 39.58 13.08
N ALA A 125 -8.03 39.60 13.91
CA ALA A 125 -8.21 39.62 15.36
C ALA A 125 -9.10 40.80 15.79
N GLY A 126 -10.15 40.53 16.60
CA GLY A 126 -11.14 41.52 17.03
C GLY A 126 -12.36 41.63 16.11
N GLU A 127 -12.39 41.03 14.95
CA GLU A 127 -13.60 40.96 14.11
C GLU A 127 -14.67 40.05 14.73
N ARG A 128 -15.93 40.36 14.41
CA ARG A 128 -17.07 39.56 14.89
C ARG A 128 -16.94 38.11 14.49
N GLY A 129 -16.90 37.22 15.45
CA GLY A 129 -16.81 35.76 15.21
C GLY A 129 -15.39 35.19 15.26
N TYR A 130 -14.33 36.03 15.32
CA TYR A 130 -12.94 35.56 15.38
C TYR A 130 -12.71 34.68 16.62
N ASP A 131 -13.05 35.15 17.82
CA ASP A 131 -12.82 34.40 19.08
C ASP A 131 -13.62 33.08 19.12
N SER A 132 -14.84 33.09 18.61
CA SER A 132 -15.67 31.89 18.55
C SER A 132 -15.04 30.84 17.63
N ARG A 133 -14.52 31.25 16.45
CA ARG A 133 -13.83 30.34 15.52
C ARG A 133 -12.50 29.87 16.06
N LYS A 134 -11.74 30.77 16.70
CA LYS A 134 -10.50 30.43 17.37
C LYS A 134 -10.72 29.35 18.44
N GLY A 135 -11.70 29.52 19.33
CA GLY A 135 -12.03 28.51 20.33
C GLY A 135 -12.50 27.18 19.76
N LYS A 136 -13.14 27.20 18.57
CA LYS A 136 -13.48 25.96 17.85
C LYS A 136 -12.25 25.31 17.22
N LEU A 137 -11.35 26.10 16.66
CA LEU A 137 -10.09 25.62 16.09
C LEU A 137 -9.21 24.98 17.17
N ASP A 138 -9.09 25.61 18.33
CA ASP A 138 -8.31 25.08 19.45
C ASP A 138 -8.83 23.71 19.90
N LYS A 139 -10.16 23.54 20.02
CA LYS A 139 -10.78 22.24 20.33
C LYS A 139 -10.54 21.18 19.24
N LEU A 140 -10.52 21.59 17.99
CA LEU A 140 -10.19 20.67 16.88
C LEU A 140 -8.72 20.32 16.87
N ALA A 141 -7.83 21.26 17.20
CA ALA A 141 -6.39 21.01 17.37
C ALA A 141 -6.11 19.98 18.46
N GLU A 142 -6.79 20.07 19.61
CA GLU A 142 -6.69 19.07 20.68
C GLU A 142 -7.11 17.68 20.19
N LYS A 143 -8.22 17.58 19.47
CA LYS A 143 -8.69 16.30 18.88
C LYS A 143 -7.72 15.74 17.85
N VAL A 144 -7.18 16.60 16.98
CA VAL A 144 -6.15 16.16 16.01
C VAL A 144 -4.93 15.62 16.74
N ALA A 145 -4.45 16.33 17.77
CA ALA A 145 -3.30 15.89 18.57
C ALA A 145 -3.57 14.57 19.33
N GLU A 146 -4.81 14.32 19.77
CA GLU A 146 -5.22 13.04 20.36
C GLU A 146 -5.15 11.91 19.33
N HIS A 147 -5.69 12.13 18.14
CA HIS A 147 -5.60 11.14 17.05
C HIS A 147 -4.17 10.93 16.56
N ASP A 148 -3.33 11.97 16.52
CA ASP A 148 -1.91 11.85 16.19
C ASP A 148 -1.18 10.93 17.18
N LYS A 149 -1.46 11.06 18.49
CA LYS A 149 -0.91 10.14 19.50
C LYS A 149 -1.33 8.69 19.28
N LEU A 150 -2.58 8.44 18.85
CA LEU A 150 -3.05 7.09 18.56
C LEU A 150 -2.34 6.51 17.33
N VAL A 151 -2.10 7.30 16.29
CA VAL A 151 -1.34 6.89 15.10
C VAL A 151 0.12 6.58 15.49
N GLU A 152 0.78 7.44 16.27
CA GLU A 152 2.15 7.20 16.72
C GLU A 152 2.25 5.97 17.65
N ALA A 153 1.28 5.75 18.53
CA ALA A 153 1.22 4.55 19.36
C ALA A 153 1.09 3.29 18.51
N ALA A 154 0.22 3.30 17.48
CA ALA A 154 0.07 2.17 16.56
C ALA A 154 1.37 1.88 15.78
N ARG A 155 2.09 2.92 15.32
CA ARG A 155 3.41 2.78 14.68
C ARG A 155 4.45 2.19 15.62
N ALA A 156 4.45 2.61 16.89
CA ALA A 156 5.35 2.07 17.89
C ALA A 156 5.10 0.57 18.16
N GLU A 157 3.83 0.12 18.12
CA GLU A 157 3.51 -1.31 18.24
C GLU A 157 4.02 -2.12 17.04
N ILE A 158 3.89 -1.61 15.81
CA ILE A 158 4.48 -2.23 14.62
C ILE A 158 6.00 -2.36 14.79
N ALA A 159 6.68 -1.29 15.20
CA ALA A 159 8.13 -1.30 15.40
C ALA A 159 8.60 -2.35 16.43
N LYS A 160 7.80 -2.62 17.46
CA LYS A 160 8.09 -3.70 18.44
C LYS A 160 8.02 -5.08 17.79
N VAL A 161 7.05 -5.31 16.92
CA VAL A 161 6.92 -6.58 16.20
C VAL A 161 8.05 -6.71 15.18
N ASP A 162 8.39 -5.64 14.45
CA ASP A 162 9.50 -5.62 13.50
C ASP A 162 10.84 -5.94 14.17
N ALA A 163 11.11 -5.38 15.35
CA ALA A 163 12.31 -5.72 16.12
C ALA A 163 12.37 -7.22 16.50
N ARG A 164 11.21 -7.85 16.76
CA ARG A 164 11.16 -9.30 17.02
C ARG A 164 11.39 -10.12 15.75
N ILE A 165 10.88 -9.66 14.60
CA ILE A 165 11.15 -10.28 13.29
C ILE A 165 12.65 -10.18 12.98
N ASP A 166 13.26 -9.02 13.20
CA ASP A 166 14.70 -8.82 12.98
C ASP A 166 15.55 -9.69 13.91
N ALA A 167 15.14 -9.86 15.17
CA ALA A 167 15.79 -10.78 16.09
C ALA A 167 15.66 -12.26 15.64
N MET A 168 14.55 -12.62 14.96
CA MET A 168 14.41 -13.93 14.33
C MET A 168 15.34 -14.08 13.12
N ARG A 169 15.43 -13.06 12.25
CA ARG A 169 16.33 -13.01 11.08
C ARG A 169 17.80 -13.13 11.48
N ALA A 170 18.18 -12.48 12.56
CA ALA A 170 19.55 -12.51 13.07
C ALA A 170 20.06 -13.94 13.38
N LYS A 171 19.17 -14.87 13.72
CA LYS A 171 19.51 -16.28 13.96
C LYS A 171 19.95 -17.02 12.70
N TYR A 172 19.54 -16.53 11.53
CA TYR A 172 19.85 -17.10 10.22
C TYR A 172 20.86 -16.26 9.42
N ALA A 173 21.48 -15.26 10.06
CA ALA A 173 22.40 -14.34 9.38
C ALA A 173 23.61 -15.03 8.71
N ALA A 174 24.04 -16.18 9.22
CA ALA A 174 25.13 -16.98 8.67
C ALA A 174 24.68 -18.05 7.66
N ASP A 175 23.38 -18.22 7.41
CA ASP A 175 22.84 -19.22 6.49
C ASP A 175 22.78 -18.65 5.06
N PRO A 176 23.59 -19.18 4.11
CA PRO A 176 23.61 -18.66 2.73
C PRO A 176 22.29 -18.83 1.99
N GLU A 177 21.56 -19.93 2.24
CA GLU A 177 20.26 -20.16 1.62
C GLU A 177 19.22 -19.16 2.13
N PHE A 178 19.21 -18.90 3.43
CA PHE A 178 18.35 -17.85 4.00
C PHE A 178 18.67 -16.48 3.36
N GLN A 179 19.94 -16.10 3.28
CA GLN A 179 20.35 -14.80 2.72
C GLN A 179 20.00 -14.65 1.25
N LYS A 180 20.08 -15.72 0.47
CA LYS A 180 19.69 -15.73 -0.95
C LYS A 180 18.21 -15.38 -1.12
N HIS A 181 17.33 -15.95 -0.31
CA HIS A 181 15.89 -15.65 -0.34
C HIS A 181 15.58 -14.30 0.31
N GLU A 182 16.28 -13.91 1.35
CA GLU A 182 16.11 -12.63 2.03
C GLU A 182 16.44 -11.45 1.11
N ALA A 183 17.42 -11.60 0.22
CA ALA A 183 17.75 -10.58 -0.79
C ALA A 183 16.62 -10.30 -1.80
N LEU A 184 15.64 -11.19 -1.88
CA LEU A 184 14.45 -11.04 -2.74
C LEU A 184 13.26 -10.45 -1.99
N LEU A 185 13.41 -10.16 -0.68
CA LEU A 185 12.37 -9.49 0.08
C LEU A 185 12.07 -8.14 -0.57
N ASP A 186 10.83 -7.93 -0.97
CA ASP A 186 10.39 -6.71 -1.63
C ASP A 186 9.27 -6.03 -0.84
N ASN A 187 9.41 -4.73 -0.64
CA ASN A 187 8.39 -3.89 -0.01
C ASN A 187 7.46 -3.23 -1.04
N GLY A 188 7.60 -3.57 -2.32
CA GLY A 188 6.73 -3.11 -3.39
C GLY A 188 5.33 -3.72 -3.32
N ILE A 189 4.40 -3.10 -4.03
CA ILE A 189 3.02 -3.57 -4.17
C ILE A 189 2.82 -4.04 -5.60
N ASP A 190 2.52 -5.33 -5.78
CA ASP A 190 2.08 -5.85 -7.07
C ASP A 190 0.62 -5.44 -7.31
N LEU A 191 0.42 -4.48 -8.21
CA LEU A 191 -0.90 -3.93 -8.52
C LEU A 191 -1.88 -4.96 -9.08
N ALA A 192 -1.39 -6.01 -9.72
CA ALA A 192 -2.23 -7.08 -10.29
C ALA A 192 -2.88 -7.97 -9.21
N ARG A 193 -2.33 -7.97 -8.00
CA ARG A 193 -2.80 -8.79 -6.87
C ARG A 193 -3.75 -8.07 -5.93
N LEU A 194 -3.89 -6.76 -6.08
CA LEU A 194 -4.74 -5.94 -5.22
C LEU A 194 -6.22 -6.20 -5.47
N THR A 195 -6.99 -6.17 -4.40
CA THR A 195 -8.46 -6.11 -4.47
C THR A 195 -8.93 -4.70 -4.84
N TYR A 196 -10.17 -4.60 -5.30
CA TYR A 196 -10.74 -3.30 -5.66
C TYR A 196 -10.68 -2.24 -4.54
N PRO A 197 -10.99 -2.55 -3.25
CA PRO A 197 -10.83 -1.60 -2.14
C PRO A 197 -9.38 -1.13 -1.96
N GLU A 198 -8.39 -2.04 -2.05
CA GLU A 198 -6.97 -1.72 -1.94
C GLU A 198 -6.51 -0.81 -3.07
N VAL A 199 -6.90 -1.12 -4.32
CA VAL A 199 -6.62 -0.25 -5.49
C VAL A 199 -7.23 1.14 -5.30
N ARG A 200 -8.46 1.22 -4.76
CA ARG A 200 -9.11 2.51 -4.50
C ARG A 200 -8.34 3.37 -3.50
N THR A 201 -7.81 2.77 -2.44
CA THR A 201 -6.96 3.47 -1.46
C THR A 201 -5.65 3.94 -2.11
N LEU A 202 -5.04 3.07 -2.94
CA LEU A 202 -3.77 3.37 -3.59
C LEU A 202 -3.88 4.46 -4.67
N ARG A 203 -5.05 4.62 -5.31
CA ARG A 203 -5.27 5.65 -6.34
C ARG A 203 -4.95 7.07 -5.88
N SER A 204 -5.11 7.37 -4.60
CA SER A 204 -4.75 8.68 -4.04
C SER A 204 -3.24 8.94 -4.03
N GLN A 205 -2.42 7.88 -4.12
CA GLN A 205 -0.96 7.93 -4.11
C GLN A 205 -0.35 7.77 -5.52
N MET A 206 -1.18 7.54 -6.53
CA MET A 206 -0.73 7.31 -7.91
C MET A 206 -1.25 8.42 -8.82
N GLN A 207 -0.34 8.98 -9.62
CA GLN A 207 -0.68 9.91 -10.69
C GLN A 207 -0.44 9.25 -12.04
N TYR A 208 -1.37 9.48 -12.96
CA TYR A 208 -1.24 9.08 -14.36
C TYR A 208 -0.96 10.32 -15.21
N ILE A 209 0.18 10.32 -15.91
CA ILE A 209 0.52 11.36 -16.87
C ILE A 209 0.30 10.74 -18.25
N PHE A 210 -0.70 11.25 -18.98
CA PHE A 210 -0.98 10.82 -20.34
C PHE A 210 -0.01 11.44 -21.34
N GLN A 211 0.32 10.70 -22.39
CA GLN A 211 1.20 11.18 -23.47
C GLN A 211 0.59 12.38 -24.21
N ASP A 212 -0.74 12.41 -24.36
CA ASP A 212 -1.49 13.54 -24.90
C ASP A 212 -2.43 14.10 -23.81
N PRO A 213 -2.04 15.16 -23.11
CA PRO A 213 -2.84 15.74 -22.04
C PRO A 213 -4.14 16.39 -22.56
N TYR A 214 -4.15 16.90 -23.79
CA TYR A 214 -5.34 17.57 -24.33
C TYR A 214 -6.48 16.61 -24.65
N SER A 215 -6.17 15.45 -25.22
CA SER A 215 -7.19 14.43 -25.53
C SER A 215 -7.71 13.72 -24.27
N SER A 216 -6.97 13.76 -23.18
CA SER A 216 -7.36 13.14 -21.90
C SER A 216 -8.33 13.97 -21.06
N LEU A 217 -8.45 15.27 -21.36
CA LEU A 217 -9.33 16.18 -20.65
C LEU A 217 -10.72 16.24 -21.31
N ASN A 218 -11.78 16.30 -20.49
CA ASN A 218 -13.12 16.49 -20.99
C ASN A 218 -13.29 17.94 -21.52
N PRO A 219 -13.47 18.18 -22.84
CA PRO A 219 -13.52 19.52 -23.42
C PRO A 219 -14.76 20.31 -23.00
N ARG A 220 -15.75 19.66 -22.36
CA ARG A 220 -16.97 20.31 -21.84
C ARG A 220 -16.81 20.81 -20.40
N MET A 221 -15.69 20.49 -19.74
CA MET A 221 -15.41 20.92 -18.38
C MET A 221 -14.39 22.07 -18.38
N THR A 222 -14.57 23.01 -17.47
CA THR A 222 -13.55 24.02 -17.20
C THR A 222 -12.37 23.40 -16.44
N VAL A 223 -11.17 23.97 -16.56
CA VAL A 223 -10.00 23.53 -15.81
C VAL A 223 -10.27 23.52 -14.31
N ALA A 224 -10.95 24.54 -13.80
CA ALA A 224 -11.34 24.62 -12.39
C ALA A 224 -12.24 23.45 -11.97
N ASN A 225 -13.17 23.00 -12.82
CA ASN A 225 -14.01 21.84 -12.52
C ASN A 225 -13.22 20.53 -12.51
N ILE A 226 -12.27 20.37 -13.42
CA ILE A 226 -11.41 19.17 -13.50
C ILE A 226 -10.56 19.05 -12.24
N ILE A 227 -9.89 20.14 -11.82
CA ILE A 227 -9.10 20.15 -10.58
C ILE A 227 -10.01 19.94 -9.36
N GLY A 228 -11.14 20.66 -9.31
CA GLY A 228 -12.09 20.60 -8.20
C GLY A 228 -12.71 19.22 -7.99
N GLU A 229 -13.00 18.47 -9.07
CA GLU A 229 -13.46 17.08 -8.99
C GLU A 229 -12.44 16.19 -8.26
N GLY A 230 -11.15 16.33 -8.56
CA GLY A 230 -10.08 15.63 -7.87
C GLY A 230 -10.04 15.96 -6.37
N LEU A 231 -10.13 17.23 -6.00
CA LEU A 231 -10.14 17.67 -4.61
C LEU A 231 -11.32 17.10 -3.80
N LEU A 232 -12.49 16.96 -4.42
CA LEU A 232 -13.66 16.36 -3.79
C LEU A 232 -13.57 14.84 -3.73
N ALA A 233 -13.16 14.19 -4.81
CA ALA A 233 -13.07 12.73 -4.91
C ALA A 233 -12.06 12.15 -3.89
N HIS A 234 -10.94 12.84 -3.71
CA HIS A 234 -9.90 12.46 -2.74
C HIS A 234 -10.11 13.05 -1.34
N LYS A 235 -11.24 13.72 -1.10
CA LYS A 235 -11.62 14.29 0.22
C LYS A 235 -10.62 15.32 0.76
N TYR A 236 -9.94 16.06 -0.11
CA TYR A 236 -9.16 17.24 0.29
C TYR A 236 -10.05 18.40 0.71
N CYS A 237 -11.21 18.50 0.08
CA CYS A 237 -12.28 19.42 0.46
C CYS A 237 -13.58 18.65 0.70
N LYS A 238 -14.41 19.10 1.64
CA LYS A 238 -15.72 18.47 1.92
C LYS A 238 -16.78 18.81 0.87
N LYS A 239 -16.69 19.99 0.31
CA LYS A 239 -17.65 20.56 -0.66
C LYS A 239 -16.99 21.67 -1.47
N ALA A 240 -17.62 22.03 -2.57
CA ALA A 240 -17.28 23.22 -3.32
C ALA A 240 -17.53 24.46 -2.46
N ASN A 241 -16.48 25.11 -2.00
CA ASN A 241 -16.48 26.29 -1.15
C ASN A 241 -15.30 27.22 -1.51
N GLU A 242 -15.18 28.32 -0.82
CA GLU A 242 -14.11 29.31 -1.03
C GLU A 242 -12.70 28.70 -0.89
N ARG A 243 -12.50 27.80 0.10
CA ARG A 243 -11.23 27.08 0.25
C ARG A 243 -10.89 26.26 -0.99
N MET A 244 -11.85 25.50 -1.54
CA MET A 244 -11.62 24.74 -2.77
C MET A 244 -11.27 25.64 -3.95
N HIS A 245 -11.90 26.82 -4.02
CA HIS A 245 -11.61 27.79 -5.08
C HIS A 245 -10.17 28.32 -4.97
N GLU A 246 -9.70 28.65 -3.76
CA GLU A 246 -8.32 29.09 -3.55
C GLU A 246 -7.29 27.98 -3.85
N GLU A 247 -7.57 26.75 -3.43
CA GLU A 247 -6.72 25.59 -3.76
C GLU A 247 -6.63 25.37 -5.29
N ILE A 248 -7.75 25.56 -6.00
CA ILE A 248 -7.77 25.50 -7.48
C ILE A 248 -6.90 26.61 -8.08
N LEU A 249 -7.05 27.86 -7.61
CA LEU A 249 -6.27 28.99 -8.10
C LEU A 249 -4.77 28.78 -7.84
N GLN A 250 -4.41 28.35 -6.64
CA GLN A 250 -3.02 28.05 -6.29
C GLN A 250 -2.45 26.94 -7.18
N THR A 251 -3.21 25.85 -7.40
CA THR A 251 -2.78 24.77 -8.30
C THR A 251 -2.56 25.27 -9.73
N MET A 252 -3.39 26.21 -10.20
CA MET A 252 -3.25 26.81 -11.53
C MET A 252 -2.06 27.77 -11.65
N GLU A 253 -1.67 28.39 -10.53
CA GLU A 253 -0.48 29.26 -10.47
C GLU A 253 0.82 28.45 -10.39
N ASP A 254 0.78 27.27 -9.77
CA ASP A 254 1.92 26.36 -9.58
C ASP A 254 2.28 25.58 -10.86
N CYS A 255 1.39 25.53 -11.86
CA CYS A 255 1.57 24.84 -13.15
C CYS A 255 1.98 25.78 -14.26
#